data_d914b44fea0ab0b1d84f049d90ac7d6c
#
_entry.id   d914b44fea0ab0b1d84f049d90ac7d6c
#
_cell.length_a   1.000
_cell.length_b   1.000
_cell.length_c   1.000
_cell.angle_alpha   90.00
_cell.angle_beta   90.00
_cell.angle_gamma   90.00
#
_symmetry.space_group_name_H-M   'P 1'
#
loop_
_entity.id
_entity.type
_entity.pdbx_description
1 polymer ?
#
loop_
_entity_poly.entity_id
_entity_poly.type
_entity_poly.pdbx_seq_one_letter_code
_entity_poly.pdbx_strand_id
1 'polypeptide(L)'
;TPVLRRSVFDRLPLEGLWGAALLMDGNIGIGGDPTALLARCAELVAQDGRIVVEVDPDPDLLECALYTAVANGGRESAPFPWARVGSAALVRLAAPLGLAVADAWAAGERRFVVLRREHTSCHIHRTGRS
;
A
#
# COMPACT_ATOMS: atom_id res chain seq x y z
N THR A 1 -22.20 -8.42 2.69
CA THR A 1 -20.90 -8.26 3.33
C THR A 1 -20.90 -7.02 4.22
N PRO A 2 -20.60 -7.14 5.52
CA PRO A 2 -20.58 -5.99 6.39
C PRO A 2 -19.45 -5.02 6.00
N VAL A 3 -19.73 -3.74 6.13
CA VAL A 3 -18.76 -2.68 5.87
C VAL A 3 -18.50 -1.95 7.19
N LEU A 4 -17.22 -1.81 7.52
CA LEU A 4 -16.80 -1.08 8.71
C LEU A 4 -16.42 0.34 8.34
N ARG A 5 -17.01 1.31 9.03
CA ARG A 5 -16.67 2.73 8.84
C ARG A 5 -15.61 3.14 9.85
N ARG A 6 -14.39 2.72 9.60
CA ARG A 6 -13.25 3.03 10.48
C ARG A 6 -12.05 3.38 9.63
N SER A 7 -11.15 4.16 10.21
CA SER A 7 -9.84 4.35 9.62
C SER A 7 -9.08 3.02 9.62
N VAL A 8 -8.28 2.80 8.61
CA VAL A 8 -7.41 1.62 8.54
C VAL A 8 -6.42 1.62 9.71
N PHE A 9 -6.12 2.78 10.28
CA PHE A 9 -5.22 2.91 11.43
C PHE A 9 -5.89 2.65 12.78
N ASP A 10 -7.22 2.54 12.79
CA ASP A 10 -7.96 2.17 14.00
C ASP A 10 -7.85 0.66 14.26
N ARG A 11 -8.23 0.24 15.47
CA ARG A 11 -8.35 -1.19 15.74
C ARG A 11 -9.45 -1.78 14.87
N LEU A 12 -9.11 -2.84 14.15
CA LEU A 12 -10.03 -3.54 13.26
C LEU A 12 -10.18 -4.99 13.73
N PRO A 13 -11.35 -5.61 13.47
CA PRO A 13 -11.50 -7.03 13.80
C PRO A 13 -10.59 -7.87 12.92
N LEU A 14 -10.12 -9.01 13.45
CA LEU A 14 -9.33 -10.00 12.72
C LEU A 14 -8.02 -9.45 12.16
N GLU A 15 -7.39 -8.49 12.85
CA GLU A 15 -6.08 -7.98 12.43
C GLU A 15 -5.09 -9.13 12.31
N GLY A 16 -4.31 -9.13 11.23
CA GLY A 16 -3.36 -10.20 10.94
C GLY A 16 -3.97 -11.43 10.26
N LEU A 17 -5.29 -11.42 10.00
CA LEU A 17 -5.99 -12.54 9.38
C LEU A 17 -6.66 -12.20 8.06
N TRP A 18 -6.54 -10.95 7.59
CA TRP A 18 -7.14 -10.53 6.32
C TRP A 18 -6.39 -11.18 5.15
N GLY A 19 -7.13 -11.68 4.17
CA GLY A 19 -6.53 -12.31 2.99
C GLY A 19 -5.85 -11.34 2.05
N ALA A 20 -6.40 -10.13 1.94
CA ALA A 20 -5.85 -9.11 1.06
C ALA A 20 -6.23 -7.72 1.52
N ALA A 21 -5.40 -6.74 1.18
CA ALA A 21 -5.70 -5.33 1.26
C ALA A 21 -5.61 -4.74 -0.14
N LEU A 22 -6.60 -3.92 -0.51
CA LEU A 22 -6.67 -3.32 -1.85
C LEU A 22 -6.55 -1.80 -1.73
N LEU A 23 -5.52 -1.25 -2.36
CA LEU A 23 -5.27 0.19 -2.39
C LEU A 23 -5.43 0.68 -3.83
N MET A 24 -6.68 0.92 -4.21
CA MET A 24 -7.07 1.31 -5.57
C MET A 24 -7.27 2.82 -5.67
N ASP A 25 -7.31 3.34 -6.89
CA ASP A 25 -7.63 4.74 -7.19
C ASP A 25 -6.73 5.73 -6.44
N GLY A 26 -5.44 5.41 -6.34
CA GLY A 26 -4.49 6.28 -5.65
C GLY A 26 -4.56 6.21 -4.13
N ASN A 27 -5.29 5.27 -3.57
CA ASN A 27 -5.44 5.16 -2.11
C ASN A 27 -4.13 4.93 -1.36
N ILE A 28 -3.08 4.46 -2.04
CA ILE A 28 -1.73 4.42 -1.44
C ILE A 28 -1.27 5.80 -0.94
N GLY A 29 -1.82 6.86 -1.50
CA GLY A 29 -1.47 8.22 -1.12
C GLY A 29 -2.27 8.81 0.02
N ILE A 30 -3.27 8.10 0.53
CA ILE A 30 -4.14 8.61 1.60
C ILE A 30 -3.30 9.00 2.81
N GLY A 31 -3.51 10.23 3.29
CA GLY A 31 -2.80 10.76 4.45
C GLY A 31 -1.38 11.24 4.15
N GLY A 32 -0.89 11.10 2.92
CA GLY A 32 0.42 11.60 2.50
C GLY A 32 1.61 10.81 3.03
N ASP A 33 1.38 9.65 3.67
CA ASP A 33 2.45 8.80 4.21
C ASP A 33 2.25 7.35 3.74
N PRO A 34 2.68 7.04 2.51
CA PRO A 34 2.50 5.69 1.97
C PRO A 34 3.26 4.62 2.74
N THR A 35 4.39 4.95 3.35
CA THR A 35 5.15 3.98 4.15
C THR A 35 4.35 3.54 5.38
N ALA A 36 3.74 4.48 6.10
CA ALA A 36 2.90 4.15 7.26
C ALA A 36 1.68 3.33 6.84
N LEU A 37 1.07 3.67 5.71
CA LEU A 37 -0.08 2.92 5.20
C LEU A 37 0.30 1.49 4.82
N LEU A 38 1.42 1.29 4.13
CA LEU A 38 1.91 -0.04 3.78
C LEU A 38 2.22 -0.87 5.03
N ALA A 39 2.87 -0.25 6.01
CA ALA A 39 3.18 -0.94 7.28
C ALA A 39 1.90 -1.40 7.96
N ARG A 40 0.87 -0.56 7.97
CA ARG A 40 -0.41 -0.91 8.57
C ARG A 40 -1.11 -2.02 7.81
N CYS A 41 -1.12 -1.97 6.48
CA CYS A 41 -1.67 -3.04 5.66
C CYS A 41 -0.95 -4.37 5.92
N ALA A 42 0.37 -4.33 6.10
CA ALA A 42 1.14 -5.53 6.43
C ALA A 42 0.74 -6.13 7.77
N GLU A 43 0.35 -5.30 8.74
CA GLU A 43 -0.16 -5.80 10.03
C GLU A 43 -1.54 -6.45 9.89
N LEU A 44 -2.35 -5.95 8.97
CA LEU A 44 -3.74 -6.41 8.83
C LEU A 44 -3.86 -7.73 8.08
N VAL A 45 -2.99 -7.96 7.09
CA VAL A 45 -3.09 -9.18 6.28
C VAL A 45 -2.42 -10.36 6.96
N ALA A 46 -2.89 -11.56 6.62
CA ALA A 46 -2.31 -12.80 7.11
C ALA A 46 -0.88 -12.98 6.58
N GLN A 47 -0.17 -13.96 7.12
CA GLN A 47 1.21 -14.24 6.74
C GLN A 47 1.38 -14.43 5.23
N ASP A 48 0.42 -15.09 4.60
CA ASP A 48 0.38 -15.33 3.15
C ASP A 48 -0.56 -14.35 2.42
N GLY A 49 -0.98 -13.30 3.10
CA GLY A 49 -1.85 -12.28 2.51
C GLY A 49 -1.15 -11.45 1.45
N ARG A 50 -1.95 -10.72 0.70
CA ARG A 50 -1.48 -9.87 -0.40
C ARG A 50 -1.93 -8.44 -0.20
N ILE A 51 -1.10 -7.51 -0.63
CA ILE A 51 -1.44 -6.09 -0.70
C ILE A 51 -1.40 -5.71 -2.17
N VAL A 52 -2.55 -5.34 -2.73
CA VAL A 52 -2.67 -4.95 -4.13
C VAL A 52 -2.73 -3.43 -4.19
N VAL A 53 -1.78 -2.84 -4.90
CA VAL A 53 -1.64 -1.38 -4.97
C VAL A 53 -1.77 -0.92 -6.41
N GLU A 54 -2.68 0.00 -6.64
CA GLU A 54 -2.70 0.73 -7.91
C GLU A 54 -1.69 1.86 -7.81
N VAL A 55 -0.75 1.90 -8.76
CA VAL A 55 0.37 2.83 -8.74
C VAL A 55 0.26 3.85 -9.87
N ASP A 56 1.01 4.93 -9.75
CA ASP A 56 1.07 5.97 -10.78
C ASP A 56 1.75 5.42 -12.04
N PRO A 57 1.34 5.88 -13.24
CA PRO A 57 2.01 5.47 -14.48
C PRO A 57 3.49 5.79 -14.56
N ASP A 58 3.95 6.84 -13.87
CA ASP A 58 5.38 7.14 -13.78
C ASP A 58 6.01 6.26 -12.70
N PRO A 59 6.83 5.26 -13.07
CA PRO A 59 7.33 4.29 -12.08
C PRO A 59 8.22 4.90 -11.00
N ASP A 60 8.89 6.00 -11.28
CA ASP A 60 9.82 6.60 -10.32
C ASP A 60 9.19 7.70 -9.48
N LEU A 61 7.93 8.00 -9.71
CA LEU A 61 7.27 9.10 -9.02
C LEU A 61 7.08 8.79 -7.53
N LEU A 62 7.54 9.70 -6.70
CA LEU A 62 7.19 9.73 -5.28
C LEU A 62 6.99 11.20 -4.92
N GLU A 63 5.74 11.59 -4.76
CA GLU A 63 5.39 12.97 -4.48
C GLU A 63 4.41 13.00 -3.32
N CYS A 64 4.73 13.81 -2.31
CA CYS A 64 3.86 14.05 -1.17
C CYS A 64 3.55 15.54 -1.12
N ALA A 65 2.29 15.88 -1.10
CA ALA A 65 1.86 17.28 -1.17
C ALA A 65 0.50 17.45 -0.49
N LEU A 66 0.11 18.71 -0.30
CA LEU A 66 -1.24 19.04 0.08
C LEU A 66 -2.05 19.27 -1.18
N TYR A 67 -3.21 18.68 -1.24
CA TYR A 67 -4.14 18.78 -2.35
C TYR A 67 -5.46 19.39 -1.89
N THR A 68 -6.20 19.95 -2.82
CA THR A 68 -7.59 20.35 -2.59
C THR A 68 -8.46 19.63 -3.62
N ALA A 69 -9.68 19.31 -3.22
CA ALA A 69 -10.69 18.80 -4.12
C ALA A 69 -11.69 19.91 -4.44
N VAL A 70 -12.12 19.97 -5.70
CA VAL A 70 -13.11 20.95 -6.11
C VAL A 70 -14.44 20.24 -6.33
N ALA A 71 -15.45 20.65 -5.56
CA ALA A 71 -16.80 20.15 -5.71
C ALA A 71 -17.55 20.86 -6.84
N ASN A 72 -18.68 20.29 -7.24
CA ASN A 72 -19.59 20.97 -8.17
C ASN A 72 -19.97 22.34 -7.60
N GLY A 73 -19.87 23.39 -8.44
CA GLY A 73 -20.10 24.76 -8.01
C GLY A 73 -18.84 25.52 -7.62
N GLY A 74 -17.65 24.92 -7.81
CA GLY A 74 -16.37 25.59 -7.62
C GLY A 74 -15.89 25.70 -6.18
N ARG A 75 -16.52 24.98 -5.25
CA ARG A 75 -16.04 24.96 -3.85
C ARG A 75 -14.83 24.08 -3.72
N GLU A 76 -13.80 24.61 -3.09
CA GLU A 76 -12.61 23.85 -2.75
C GLU A 76 -12.73 23.27 -1.33
N SER A 77 -12.22 22.06 -1.15
CA SER A 77 -12.08 21.46 0.17
C SER A 77 -10.97 22.16 0.95
N ALA A 78 -10.90 21.92 2.27
CA ALA A 78 -9.70 22.21 3.01
C ALA A 78 -8.53 21.39 2.43
N PRO A 79 -7.29 21.92 2.49
CA PRO A 79 -6.12 21.14 2.03
C PRO A 79 -6.00 19.83 2.81
N PHE A 80 -5.64 18.77 2.12
CA PHE A 80 -5.43 17.46 2.74
C PHE A 80 -4.13 16.84 2.21
N PRO A 81 -3.41 16.06 3.04
CA PRO A 81 -2.18 15.40 2.60
C PRO A 81 -2.50 14.21 1.70
N TRP A 82 -1.74 14.09 0.63
CA TRP A 82 -1.86 13.00 -0.32
C TRP A 82 -0.50 12.71 -0.94
N ALA A 83 -0.27 11.47 -1.36
CA ALA A 83 0.94 11.11 -2.06
C ALA A 83 0.61 10.43 -3.38
N ARG A 84 1.55 10.51 -4.32
CA ARG A 84 1.49 9.76 -5.59
C ARG A 84 2.73 8.88 -5.64
N VAL A 85 2.53 7.59 -5.93
CA VAL A 85 3.60 6.60 -5.84
C VAL A 85 3.59 5.73 -7.08
N GLY A 86 4.70 5.72 -7.82
CA GLY A 86 4.91 4.82 -8.95
C GLY A 86 5.43 3.45 -8.51
N SER A 87 5.52 2.51 -9.45
CA SER A 87 5.87 1.12 -9.14
C SER A 87 7.28 0.96 -8.57
N ALA A 88 8.27 1.63 -9.14
CA ALA A 88 9.64 1.54 -8.63
C ALA A 88 9.77 2.21 -7.27
N ALA A 89 9.11 3.36 -7.08
CA ALA A 89 9.09 4.02 -5.78
C ALA A 89 8.41 3.15 -4.73
N LEU A 90 7.31 2.46 -5.08
CA LEU A 90 6.62 1.56 -4.18
C LEU A 90 7.54 0.44 -3.70
N VAL A 91 8.30 -0.17 -4.61
CA VAL A 91 9.24 -1.24 -4.26
C VAL A 91 10.28 -0.74 -3.25
N ARG A 92 10.80 0.47 -3.45
CA ARG A 92 11.76 1.05 -2.51
C ARG A 92 11.16 1.32 -1.13
N LEU A 93 9.90 1.74 -1.08
CA LEU A 93 9.20 1.94 0.20
C LEU A 93 8.88 0.62 0.90
N ALA A 94 8.58 -0.40 0.12
CA ALA A 94 8.13 -1.70 0.64
C ALA A 94 9.29 -2.55 1.17
N ALA A 95 10.47 -2.45 0.59
CA ALA A 95 11.59 -3.31 0.93
C ALA A 95 11.97 -3.27 2.42
N PRO A 96 12.11 -2.09 3.07
CA PRO A 96 12.43 -2.05 4.50
C PRO A 96 11.34 -2.65 5.39
N LEU A 97 10.13 -2.78 4.87
CA LEU A 97 9.00 -3.37 5.59
C LEU A 97 8.94 -4.90 5.43
N GLY A 98 9.87 -5.48 4.70
CA GLY A 98 9.87 -6.91 4.43
C GLY A 98 8.84 -7.32 3.39
N LEU A 99 8.47 -6.42 2.50
CA LEU A 99 7.49 -6.68 1.45
C LEU A 99 8.20 -6.74 0.09
N ALA A 100 7.84 -7.71 -0.71
CA ALA A 100 8.40 -7.92 -2.04
C ALA A 100 7.28 -8.04 -3.08
N VAL A 101 7.61 -7.80 -4.33
CA VAL A 101 6.66 -7.91 -5.42
C VAL A 101 6.38 -9.38 -5.70
N ALA A 102 5.10 -9.75 -5.64
CA ALA A 102 4.63 -11.08 -6.02
C ALA A 102 4.15 -11.11 -7.47
N ASP A 103 3.59 -10.00 -7.93
CA ASP A 103 3.04 -9.89 -9.28
C ASP A 103 2.86 -8.41 -9.64
N ALA A 104 2.72 -8.13 -10.92
CA ALA A 104 2.41 -6.81 -11.40
C ALA A 104 1.71 -6.93 -12.74
N TRP A 105 0.73 -6.07 -13.01
CA TRP A 105 0.03 -6.06 -14.29
C TRP A 105 -0.48 -4.67 -14.62
N ALA A 106 -0.93 -4.52 -15.85
CA ALA A 106 -1.56 -3.30 -16.33
C ALA A 106 -2.91 -3.63 -16.95
N ALA A 107 -3.87 -2.74 -16.79
CA ALA A 107 -5.17 -2.82 -17.42
C ALA A 107 -5.45 -1.44 -18.03
N GLY A 108 -5.30 -1.31 -19.35
CA GLY A 108 -5.31 -0.02 -20.01
C GLY A 108 -4.17 0.85 -19.51
N GLU A 109 -4.49 2.02 -18.98
CA GLU A 109 -3.50 2.93 -18.41
C GLU A 109 -3.29 2.73 -16.92
N ARG A 110 -4.04 1.81 -16.32
CA ARG A 110 -3.93 1.52 -14.89
C ARG A 110 -2.82 0.50 -14.65
N ARG A 111 -2.05 0.73 -13.60
CA ARG A 111 -0.90 -0.11 -13.23
C ARG A 111 -1.11 -0.64 -11.82
N PHE A 112 -0.84 -1.93 -11.63
CA PHE A 112 -1.04 -2.60 -10.35
C PHE A 112 0.19 -3.38 -9.95
N VAL A 113 0.50 -3.37 -8.65
CA VAL A 113 1.58 -4.16 -8.06
C VAL A 113 1.00 -4.95 -6.90
N VAL A 114 1.32 -6.22 -6.82
CA VAL A 114 0.95 -7.08 -5.70
C VAL A 114 2.17 -7.31 -4.83
N LEU A 115 2.03 -6.98 -3.54
CA LEU A 115 3.10 -7.16 -2.55
C LEU A 115 2.75 -8.32 -1.64
N ARG A 116 3.78 -9.01 -1.17
CA ARG A 116 3.69 -10.08 -0.17
C ARG A 116 4.85 -9.96 0.79
N ARG A 117 4.74 -10.62 1.95
CA ARG A 117 5.89 -10.70 2.85
C ARG A 117 6.99 -11.54 2.23
N GLU A 118 8.22 -11.10 2.40
CA GLU A 118 9.36 -11.92 2.05
C GLU A 118 9.49 -13.06 3.04
N HIS A 119 9.88 -14.23 2.55
CA HIS A 119 10.24 -15.33 3.43
C HIS A 119 11.64 -15.08 3.98
N THR A 120 11.70 -14.92 5.28
CA THR A 120 12.96 -14.71 5.97
C THR A 120 13.59 -16.02 6.41
N SER A 121 13.06 -17.11 5.93
CA SER A 121 13.61 -18.40 6.25
C SER A 121 14.98 -18.53 5.70
N CYS A 122 15.74 -18.44 6.26
CA CYS A 122 16.98 -18.64 5.68
C CYS A 122 17.95 -18.43 6.67
N HIS A 123 17.05 -18.23 7.01
CA HIS A 123 17.56 -17.96 7.55
C HIS A 123 18.22 -18.69 7.87
N ILE A 124 18.56 -18.90 7.49
CA ILE A 124 18.96 -19.43 7.65
C ILE A 124 19.54 -19.92 7.99
N HIS A 125 19.75 -20.13 8.16
CA HIS A 125 20.21 -20.53 8.69
C HIS A 125 20.86 -20.96 8.62
N ARG A 126 21.10 -20.90 8.39
CA ARG A 126 21.69 -21.12 8.58
C ARG A 126 22.18 -21.74 8.81
N THR A 127 22.46 -21.94 8.63
CA THR A 127 22.90 -22.44 8.99
C THR A 127 23.44 -23.01 9.30
N GLY A 128 23.63 -23.21 9.25
CA GLY A 128 24.11 -23.58 9.62
C GLY A 128 24.64 -24.18 9.76
N ARG A 129 24.94 -24.18 9.67
CA ARG A 129 25.39 -24.58 10.00
C ARG A 129 25.84 -24.90 10.18
N SER A 130 26.01 -24.99 9.95
CA SER A 130 26.28 -25.18 10.34
C SER A 130 26.36 -25.41 10.66
#